data_81881c7c27f48cc4ad84b0918ce02055
#
_entry.id   81881c7c27f48cc4ad84b0918ce02055
#
_cell.length_a   1.000
_cell.length_b   1.000
_cell.length_c   1.000
_cell.angle_alpha   90.00
_cell.angle_beta   90.00
_cell.angle_gamma   90.00
#
_symmetry.space_group_name_H-M   'P 1'
#
loop_
_entity.id
_entity.type
_entity.pdbx_description
1 polymer ?
#
loop_
_entity_poly.entity_id
_entity_poly.type
_entity_poly.pdbx_seq_one_letter_code
_entity_poly.pdbx_strand_id
1 'polypeptide(L)'
;KEIEKELPAFLKRLDTFEQEAEGGSLNDVMTPFVMELKPVNEGIMTPAEVQYVAIAGQCKDMSGIKRGVLDVARHLLNFGYLWNEVRVKGGAYGVSCQLIRNGEGFFTSYRDPGLGSTLEAYRKAADYLRSFDAEERELLKTIIGTISGLDTPKPPAAKGKRSMGVYLSEIPEEVLQEERDQVLACSGEDIRAVADMAEAIASTGSICVIGNENHIREEKDLFDKLLTL
;
A
#
# COMPACT_ATOMS: atom_id res chain seq x y z
N LYS A 1 6.58 -32.69 9.82
CA LYS A 1 7.46 -33.78 10.35
C LYS A 1 8.96 -33.45 10.26
N GLU A 2 9.49 -32.90 9.16
CA GLU A 2 10.89 -32.47 9.08
C GLU A 2 11.14 -31.19 9.89
N ILE A 3 10.28 -30.20 9.75
CA ILE A 3 10.35 -28.94 10.51
C ILE A 3 10.31 -29.20 12.02
N GLU A 4 9.46 -30.12 12.49
CA GLU A 4 9.35 -30.46 13.92
C GLU A 4 10.64 -31.08 14.49
N LYS A 5 11.47 -31.69 13.65
CA LYS A 5 12.77 -32.25 14.07
C LYS A 5 13.87 -31.19 14.14
N GLU A 6 13.85 -30.22 13.21
CA GLU A 6 14.89 -29.19 13.10
C GLU A 6 14.61 -27.97 13.99
N LEU A 7 13.33 -27.73 14.33
CA LEU A 7 12.91 -26.58 15.14
C LEU A 7 13.64 -26.45 16.47
N PRO A 8 13.83 -27.53 17.28
CA PRO A 8 14.55 -27.42 18.54
C PRO A 8 16.01 -26.97 18.37
N ALA A 9 16.69 -27.48 17.33
CA ALA A 9 18.07 -27.10 17.04
C ALA A 9 18.17 -25.63 16.57
N PHE A 10 17.16 -25.14 15.83
CA PHE A 10 17.06 -23.76 15.42
C PHE A 10 16.80 -22.83 16.61
N LEU A 11 15.83 -23.16 17.46
CA LEU A 11 15.53 -22.38 18.68
C LEU A 11 16.73 -22.29 19.62
N LYS A 12 17.46 -23.40 19.79
CA LYS A 12 18.67 -23.41 20.59
C LYS A 12 19.76 -22.46 20.06
N ARG A 13 19.82 -22.24 18.74
CA ARG A 13 20.72 -21.23 18.15
C ARG A 13 20.28 -19.80 18.46
N LEU A 14 18.98 -19.55 18.52
CA LEU A 14 18.47 -18.23 18.93
C LEU A 14 18.78 -17.94 20.38
N ASP A 15 18.62 -18.92 21.28
CA ASP A 15 18.98 -18.79 22.70
C ASP A 15 20.47 -18.46 22.91
N THR A 16 21.37 -18.99 22.06
CA THR A 16 22.79 -18.66 22.11
C THR A 16 23.07 -17.22 21.67
N PHE A 17 22.30 -16.66 20.74
CA PHE A 17 22.41 -15.25 20.37
C PHE A 17 21.98 -14.31 21.51
N GLU A 18 20.95 -14.68 22.29
CA GLU A 18 20.56 -13.91 23.47
C GLU A 18 21.66 -13.92 24.53
N GLN A 19 22.31 -15.05 24.77
CA GLN A 19 23.41 -15.15 25.76
C GLN A 19 24.69 -14.40 25.36
N GLU A 20 24.98 -14.31 24.05
CA GLU A 20 26.09 -13.51 23.54
C GLU A 20 25.77 -11.99 23.57
N ALA A 21 24.50 -11.62 23.58
CA ALA A 21 24.04 -10.23 23.66
C ALA A 21 23.97 -9.67 25.11
N GLU A 22 24.15 -10.51 26.13
CA GLU A 22 24.14 -10.08 27.54
C GLU A 22 25.28 -9.12 27.93
N GLY A 23 26.17 -8.74 27.02
CA GLY A 23 27.23 -7.77 27.24
C GLY A 23 26.88 -6.30 27.09
N GLY A 24 25.67 -5.97 26.57
CA GLY A 24 25.19 -4.60 26.46
C GLY A 24 23.67 -4.62 26.35
N SER A 25 23.01 -3.83 27.16
CA SER A 25 21.57 -3.63 27.03
C SER A 25 21.25 -3.11 25.61
N LEU A 26 20.33 -3.75 24.91
CA LEU A 26 19.79 -3.21 23.64
C LEU A 26 19.31 -1.76 23.82
N ASN A 27 18.93 -1.37 25.05
CA ASN A 27 18.60 0.00 25.39
C ASN A 27 19.81 0.95 25.38
N ASP A 28 21.04 0.46 25.55
CA ASP A 28 22.27 1.27 25.49
C ASP A 28 22.74 1.48 24.02
N VAL A 29 22.34 0.58 23.12
CA VAL A 29 22.67 0.67 21.68
C VAL A 29 21.58 1.44 20.91
N MET A 30 20.35 1.45 21.40
CA MET A 30 19.26 2.22 20.87
C MET A 30 19.17 3.60 21.55
N THR A 31 20.18 4.44 21.34
CA THR A 31 19.89 5.87 21.39
C THR A 31 18.77 6.09 20.38
N PRO A 32 17.57 6.58 20.79
CA PRO A 32 16.51 6.81 19.81
C PRO A 32 17.07 7.80 18.78
N PHE A 33 17.38 7.29 17.60
CA PHE A 33 17.70 8.13 16.47
C PHE A 33 16.42 8.84 16.10
N VAL A 34 16.20 10.01 16.71
CA VAL A 34 15.06 10.86 16.40
C VAL A 34 15.35 11.49 15.04
N MET A 35 14.91 10.82 14.00
CA MET A 35 14.90 11.38 12.66
C MET A 35 13.70 12.33 12.56
N GLU A 36 13.95 13.63 12.44
CA GLU A 36 12.90 14.57 12.03
C GLU A 36 12.55 14.27 10.57
N LEU A 37 11.55 13.42 10.37
CA LEU A 37 11.00 13.18 9.05
C LEU A 37 10.13 14.37 8.65
N LYS A 38 10.60 15.13 7.66
CA LYS A 38 9.78 16.17 7.01
C LYS A 38 9.24 15.58 5.70
N PRO A 39 7.94 15.73 5.41
CA PRO A 39 7.43 15.42 4.09
C PRO A 39 8.19 16.26 3.05
N VAL A 40 8.73 15.61 2.05
CA VAL A 40 9.49 16.25 0.95
C VAL A 40 9.06 15.62 -0.35
N ASN A 41 8.71 16.46 -1.31
CA ASN A 41 8.43 16.01 -2.67
C ASN A 41 9.73 15.98 -3.47
N GLU A 42 10.10 14.82 -3.99
CA GLU A 42 11.38 14.62 -4.67
C GLU A 42 11.20 14.20 -6.13
N GLY A 43 11.90 14.89 -7.02
CA GLY A 43 12.06 14.53 -8.42
C GLY A 43 13.48 14.05 -8.69
N ILE A 44 13.64 12.79 -9.08
CA ILE A 44 14.93 12.16 -9.36
C ILE A 44 15.08 12.01 -10.88
N MET A 45 15.91 12.85 -11.49
CA MET A 45 16.11 12.93 -12.92
C MET A 45 17.06 11.84 -13.40
N THR A 46 16.64 11.15 -14.47
CA THR A 46 17.42 10.11 -15.14
C THR A 46 17.32 10.27 -16.66
N PRO A 47 18.20 9.65 -17.45
CA PRO A 47 18.08 9.64 -18.92
C PRO A 47 16.96 8.73 -19.46
N ALA A 48 16.09 8.17 -18.59
CA ALA A 48 14.97 7.34 -19.01
C ALA A 48 13.91 8.16 -19.78
N GLU A 49 13.14 7.51 -20.65
CA GLU A 49 12.03 8.14 -21.39
C GLU A 49 10.70 8.08 -20.66
N VAL A 50 10.63 7.32 -19.56
CA VAL A 50 9.42 7.07 -18.79
C VAL A 50 9.66 7.33 -17.30
N GLN A 51 8.57 7.53 -16.56
CA GLN A 51 8.60 7.83 -15.14
C GLN A 51 8.11 6.64 -14.31
N TYR A 52 8.50 6.67 -13.05
CA TYR A 52 7.93 5.94 -11.93
C TYR A 52 7.36 7.00 -11.00
N VAL A 53 6.04 7.10 -10.93
CA VAL A 53 5.37 8.16 -10.18
C VAL A 53 4.75 7.55 -8.93
N ALA A 54 5.12 8.05 -7.77
CA ALA A 54 4.59 7.59 -6.50
C ALA A 54 4.09 8.77 -5.65
N ILE A 55 3.01 8.53 -4.92
CA ILE A 55 2.57 9.36 -3.81
C ILE A 55 2.21 8.45 -2.65
N ALA A 56 2.70 8.76 -1.46
CA ALA A 56 2.44 8.01 -0.24
C ALA A 56 2.03 8.95 0.89
N GLY A 57 1.05 8.56 1.67
CA GLY A 57 0.51 9.37 2.75
C GLY A 57 -0.19 8.54 3.80
N GLN A 58 -0.80 9.24 4.76
CA GLN A 58 -1.49 8.62 5.88
C GLN A 58 -2.81 9.34 6.16
N CYS A 59 -3.88 8.58 6.26
CA CYS A 59 -5.13 8.99 6.87
C CYS A 59 -5.05 8.74 8.37
N LYS A 60 -5.11 9.79 9.18
CA LYS A 60 -5.02 9.69 10.64
C LYS A 60 -6.35 9.27 11.27
N ASP A 61 -7.45 9.66 10.66
CA ASP A 61 -8.79 9.32 11.12
C ASP A 61 -9.36 8.18 10.28
N MET A 62 -9.36 6.99 10.87
CA MET A 62 -9.92 5.77 10.29
C MET A 62 -11.32 5.46 10.85
N SER A 63 -11.93 6.40 11.58
CA SER A 63 -13.28 6.21 12.12
C SER A 63 -14.31 6.03 10.99
N GLY A 64 -15.21 5.06 11.16
CA GLY A 64 -16.20 4.75 10.14
C GLY A 64 -15.71 3.90 8.95
N ILE A 65 -14.39 3.64 8.83
CA ILE A 65 -13.85 2.80 7.78
C ILE A 65 -13.65 1.36 8.29
N LYS A 66 -14.42 0.43 7.73
CA LYS A 66 -14.26 -1.01 7.99
C LYS A 66 -13.01 -1.51 7.29
N ARG A 67 -12.10 -2.17 8.03
CA ARG A 67 -10.79 -2.57 7.49
C ARG A 67 -10.87 -3.57 6.35
N GLY A 68 -11.81 -4.53 6.40
CA GLY A 68 -12.02 -5.47 5.28
C GLY A 68 -12.47 -4.78 3.98
N VAL A 69 -13.16 -3.64 4.08
CA VAL A 69 -13.60 -2.87 2.91
C VAL A 69 -12.43 -2.22 2.18
N LEU A 70 -11.29 -1.98 2.84
CA LEU A 70 -10.09 -1.45 2.19
C LEU A 70 -9.62 -2.36 1.04
N ASP A 71 -9.72 -3.68 1.20
CA ASP A 71 -9.37 -4.64 0.15
C ASP A 71 -10.32 -4.56 -1.05
N VAL A 72 -11.62 -4.32 -0.79
CA VAL A 72 -12.63 -4.14 -1.85
C VAL A 72 -12.40 -2.83 -2.60
N ALA A 73 -12.21 -1.72 -1.88
CA ALA A 73 -11.92 -0.43 -2.48
C ALA A 73 -10.59 -0.45 -3.27
N ARG A 74 -9.55 -1.09 -2.74
CA ARG A 74 -8.28 -1.30 -3.43
C ARG A 74 -8.45 -2.10 -4.71
N HIS A 75 -9.24 -3.18 -4.69
CA HIS A 75 -9.54 -3.97 -5.88
C HIS A 75 -10.27 -3.13 -6.93
N LEU A 76 -11.28 -2.39 -6.52
CA LEU A 76 -12.05 -1.49 -7.38
C LEU A 76 -11.16 -0.41 -8.02
N LEU A 77 -10.30 0.24 -7.24
CA LEU A 77 -9.37 1.24 -7.76
C LEU A 77 -8.36 0.64 -8.72
N ASN A 78 -7.71 -0.46 -8.37
CA ASN A 78 -6.64 -1.05 -9.19
C ASN A 78 -7.14 -1.62 -10.51
N PHE A 79 -8.26 -2.31 -10.51
CA PHE A 79 -8.77 -3.01 -11.71
C PHE A 79 -9.88 -2.25 -12.44
N GLY A 80 -10.44 -1.21 -11.83
CA GLY A 80 -11.43 -0.33 -12.42
C GLY A 80 -10.84 1.03 -12.80
N TYR A 81 -10.77 1.93 -11.84
CA TYR A 81 -10.45 3.34 -12.08
C TYR A 81 -9.01 3.58 -12.56
N LEU A 82 -8.01 3.17 -11.78
CA LEU A 82 -6.61 3.43 -12.11
C LEU A 82 -6.18 2.70 -13.38
N TRP A 83 -6.68 1.48 -13.57
CA TRP A 83 -6.42 0.76 -14.81
C TRP A 83 -6.88 1.55 -16.04
N ASN A 84 -8.06 2.14 -15.99
CA ASN A 84 -8.60 2.88 -17.10
C ASN A 84 -7.90 4.24 -17.27
N GLU A 85 -7.73 5.03 -16.20
CA GLU A 85 -7.21 6.39 -16.30
C GLU A 85 -5.69 6.43 -16.54
N VAL A 86 -4.92 5.64 -15.80
CA VAL A 86 -3.47 5.72 -15.84
C VAL A 86 -2.86 4.76 -16.85
N ARG A 87 -3.40 3.53 -16.96
CA ARG A 87 -2.85 2.54 -17.89
C ARG A 87 -3.45 2.66 -19.30
N VAL A 88 -4.76 2.56 -19.44
CA VAL A 88 -5.41 2.50 -20.76
C VAL A 88 -5.36 3.86 -21.45
N LYS A 89 -5.75 4.93 -20.76
CA LYS A 89 -5.74 6.30 -21.29
C LYS A 89 -4.38 6.95 -21.19
N GLY A 90 -3.70 6.80 -20.04
CA GLY A 90 -2.41 7.43 -19.77
C GLY A 90 -1.22 6.73 -20.40
N GLY A 91 -1.33 5.45 -20.77
CA GLY A 91 -0.26 4.69 -21.42
C GLY A 91 0.77 4.08 -20.47
N ALA A 92 0.59 4.15 -19.17
CA ALA A 92 1.47 3.50 -18.20
C ALA A 92 1.49 1.97 -18.38
N TYR A 93 2.64 1.34 -18.17
CA TYR A 93 2.73 -0.12 -18.22
C TYR A 93 2.00 -0.78 -17.05
N GLY A 94 2.05 -0.17 -15.88
CA GLY A 94 1.33 -0.63 -14.70
C GLY A 94 1.00 0.51 -13.75
N VAL A 95 -0.04 0.29 -12.95
CA VAL A 95 -0.48 1.20 -11.90
C VAL A 95 -1.02 0.39 -10.73
N SER A 96 -0.82 0.86 -9.52
CA SER A 96 -1.42 0.26 -8.33
C SER A 96 -1.63 1.26 -7.21
N CYS A 97 -2.61 0.98 -6.35
CA CYS A 97 -2.71 1.60 -5.04
C CYS A 97 -2.69 0.54 -3.93
N GLN A 98 -2.27 0.95 -2.76
CA GLN A 98 -2.38 0.19 -1.52
C GLN A 98 -3.05 1.07 -0.47
N LEU A 99 -4.02 0.48 0.21
CA LEU A 99 -4.71 1.06 1.35
C LEU A 99 -4.47 0.11 2.53
N ILE A 100 -3.76 0.59 3.55
CA ILE A 100 -3.25 -0.25 4.64
C ILE A 100 -4.09 -0.01 5.89
N ARG A 101 -4.31 -1.05 6.69
CA ARG A 101 -5.18 -1.05 7.86
C ARG A 101 -4.83 -0.03 8.95
N ASN A 102 -3.60 0.47 8.97
CA ASN A 102 -3.14 1.50 9.90
C ASN A 102 -3.34 2.93 9.38
N GLY A 103 -4.04 3.11 8.25
CA GLY A 103 -4.28 4.40 7.62
C GLY A 103 -3.22 4.83 6.62
N GLU A 104 -2.10 4.14 6.54
CA GLU A 104 -1.10 4.39 5.49
C GLU A 104 -1.59 3.91 4.12
N GLY A 105 -1.05 4.53 3.09
CA GLY A 105 -1.33 4.08 1.73
C GLY A 105 -0.46 4.80 0.71
N PHE A 106 -0.51 4.27 -0.51
CA PHE A 106 0.23 4.85 -1.61
C PHE A 106 -0.41 4.52 -2.96
N PHE A 107 -0.14 5.38 -3.93
CA PHE A 107 -0.40 5.15 -5.35
C PHE A 107 0.94 5.13 -6.09
N THR A 108 1.08 4.24 -7.05
CA THR A 108 2.30 4.12 -7.85
C THR A 108 1.99 3.81 -9.30
N SER A 109 2.77 4.36 -10.23
CA SER A 109 2.78 3.93 -11.62
C SER A 109 4.19 3.46 -12.04
N TYR A 110 4.22 2.62 -13.05
CA TYR A 110 5.40 1.94 -13.52
C TYR A 110 5.54 2.12 -15.03
N ARG A 111 6.71 2.63 -15.48
CA ARG A 111 6.99 2.96 -16.87
C ARG A 111 5.85 3.80 -17.48
N ASP A 112 5.62 4.93 -16.85
CA ASP A 112 4.53 5.85 -17.13
C ASP A 112 5.03 6.99 -18.00
N PRO A 113 4.41 7.27 -19.16
CA PRO A 113 4.75 8.45 -19.95
C PRO A 113 4.21 9.75 -19.33
N GLY A 114 3.18 9.66 -18.45
CA GLY A 114 2.60 10.79 -17.75
C GLY A 114 3.32 11.10 -16.43
N LEU A 115 3.15 12.33 -15.93
CA LEU A 115 3.58 12.74 -14.59
C LEU A 115 2.42 13.48 -13.90
N GLY A 116 2.16 14.75 -14.21
CA GLY A 116 1.09 15.53 -13.60
C GLY A 116 -0.29 14.96 -13.85
N SER A 117 -0.56 14.44 -15.04
CA SER A 117 -1.81 13.74 -15.36
C SER A 117 -2.04 12.50 -14.50
N THR A 118 -0.96 11.77 -14.20
CA THR A 118 -1.01 10.59 -13.33
C THR A 118 -1.26 10.97 -11.88
N LEU A 119 -0.58 12.01 -11.37
CA LEU A 119 -0.83 12.54 -10.02
C LEU A 119 -2.26 13.07 -9.89
N GLU A 120 -2.80 13.70 -10.94
CA GLU A 120 -4.20 14.13 -10.94
C GLU A 120 -5.17 12.94 -10.91
N ALA A 121 -4.89 11.87 -11.64
CA ALA A 121 -5.66 10.65 -11.57
C ALA A 121 -5.66 10.05 -10.16
N TYR A 122 -4.52 10.08 -9.46
CA TYR A 122 -4.45 9.63 -8.06
C TYR A 122 -5.35 10.48 -7.14
N ARG A 123 -5.33 11.82 -7.28
CA ARG A 123 -6.20 12.70 -6.49
C ARG A 123 -7.68 12.48 -6.77
N LYS A 124 -8.04 12.23 -8.01
CA LYS A 124 -9.44 11.94 -8.41
C LYS A 124 -9.94 10.55 -7.99
N ALA A 125 -9.07 9.67 -7.49
CA ALA A 125 -9.49 8.37 -6.98
C ALA A 125 -10.52 8.50 -5.83
N ALA A 126 -10.40 9.53 -5.00
CA ALA A 126 -11.36 9.81 -3.94
C ALA A 126 -12.76 10.16 -4.51
N ASP A 127 -12.81 11.00 -5.53
CA ASP A 127 -14.08 11.38 -6.17
C ASP A 127 -14.75 10.18 -6.83
N TYR A 128 -13.94 9.30 -7.45
CA TYR A 128 -14.44 8.07 -8.00
C TYR A 128 -15.08 7.17 -6.92
N LEU A 129 -14.44 7.01 -5.77
CA LEU A 129 -15.01 6.25 -4.65
C LEU A 129 -16.28 6.93 -4.09
N ARG A 130 -16.30 8.25 -3.93
CA ARG A 130 -17.49 9.00 -3.44
C ARG A 130 -18.68 8.87 -4.38
N SER A 131 -18.42 8.85 -5.67
CA SER A 131 -19.46 8.70 -6.71
C SER A 131 -19.81 7.25 -6.99
N PHE A 132 -19.25 6.29 -6.22
CA PHE A 132 -19.52 4.88 -6.47
C PHE A 132 -21.01 4.56 -6.26
N ASP A 133 -21.68 4.28 -7.37
CA ASP A 133 -23.08 3.88 -7.44
C ASP A 133 -23.20 2.77 -8.49
N ALA A 134 -22.79 1.57 -8.09
CA ALA A 134 -22.82 0.42 -8.97
C ALA A 134 -24.03 -0.47 -8.69
N GLU A 135 -24.54 -1.08 -9.73
CA GLU A 135 -25.54 -2.14 -9.62
C GLU A 135 -25.02 -3.28 -8.73
N GLU A 136 -25.90 -3.97 -8.05
CA GLU A 136 -25.59 -5.10 -7.15
C GLU A 136 -24.66 -6.13 -7.82
N ARG A 137 -24.83 -6.37 -9.11
CA ARG A 137 -24.00 -7.30 -9.87
C ARG A 137 -22.56 -6.85 -10.01
N GLU A 138 -22.28 -5.56 -10.16
CA GLU A 138 -20.92 -5.01 -10.28
C GLU A 138 -20.22 -5.02 -8.92
N LEU A 139 -20.95 -4.68 -7.86
CA LEU A 139 -20.46 -4.81 -6.50
C LEU A 139 -20.09 -6.27 -6.17
N LEU A 140 -20.98 -7.21 -6.51
CA LEU A 140 -20.74 -8.64 -6.32
C LEU A 140 -19.49 -9.13 -7.06
N LYS A 141 -19.27 -8.69 -8.30
CA LYS A 141 -18.03 -9.02 -9.04
C LYS A 141 -16.78 -8.52 -8.32
N THR A 142 -16.83 -7.31 -7.79
CA THR A 142 -15.70 -6.72 -7.04
C THR A 142 -15.41 -7.51 -5.76
N ILE A 143 -16.46 -7.88 -5.02
CA ILE A 143 -16.34 -8.73 -3.82
C ILE A 143 -15.73 -10.09 -4.17
N ILE A 144 -16.25 -10.77 -5.20
CA ILE A 144 -15.72 -12.07 -5.66
C ILE A 144 -14.25 -11.94 -6.06
N GLY A 145 -13.88 -10.90 -6.80
CA GLY A 145 -12.50 -10.63 -7.18
C GLY A 145 -11.59 -10.43 -5.98
N THR A 146 -12.05 -9.72 -4.97
CA THR A 146 -11.33 -9.48 -3.71
C THR A 146 -11.13 -10.79 -2.94
N ILE A 147 -12.19 -11.56 -2.72
CA ILE A 147 -12.11 -12.86 -2.03
C ILE A 147 -11.21 -13.84 -2.76
N SER A 148 -11.27 -13.88 -4.10
CA SER A 148 -10.38 -14.74 -4.89
C SER A 148 -8.90 -14.42 -4.66
N GLY A 149 -8.57 -13.13 -4.48
CA GLY A 149 -7.21 -12.70 -4.12
C GLY A 149 -6.79 -13.15 -2.71
N LEU A 150 -7.70 -13.04 -1.73
CA LEU A 150 -7.46 -13.48 -0.35
C LEU A 150 -7.30 -15.00 -0.25
N ASP A 151 -8.07 -15.75 -1.01
CA ASP A 151 -8.12 -17.22 -1.01
C ASP A 151 -7.09 -17.87 -1.95
N THR A 152 -6.25 -17.08 -2.60
CA THR A 152 -5.21 -17.61 -3.49
C THR A 152 -4.38 -18.68 -2.77
N PRO A 153 -4.27 -19.90 -3.34
CA PRO A 153 -3.47 -20.97 -2.75
C PRO A 153 -2.02 -20.53 -2.54
N LYS A 154 -1.50 -20.76 -1.35
CA LYS A 154 -0.13 -20.38 -0.98
C LYS A 154 0.74 -21.62 -0.78
N PRO A 155 1.97 -21.65 -1.35
CA PRO A 155 2.94 -22.69 -1.03
C PRO A 155 3.33 -22.65 0.45
N PRO A 156 3.88 -23.74 1.02
CA PRO A 156 4.20 -23.84 2.45
C PRO A 156 5.03 -22.69 2.99
N ALA A 157 6.06 -22.27 2.27
CA ALA A 157 6.91 -21.12 2.67
C ALA A 157 6.12 -19.82 2.79
N ALA A 158 5.21 -19.53 1.85
CA ALA A 158 4.37 -18.33 1.90
C ALA A 158 3.34 -18.38 3.04
N LYS A 159 2.81 -19.59 3.36
CA LYS A 159 1.96 -19.79 4.54
C LYS A 159 2.73 -19.50 5.83
N GLY A 160 3.94 -20.03 5.96
CA GLY A 160 4.80 -19.79 7.11
C GLY A 160 5.14 -18.31 7.28
N LYS A 161 5.53 -17.62 6.20
CA LYS A 161 5.80 -16.19 6.23
C LYS A 161 4.58 -15.37 6.66
N ARG A 162 3.39 -15.70 6.13
CA ARG A 162 2.14 -15.03 6.53
C ARG A 162 1.85 -15.25 8.02
N SER A 163 1.91 -16.50 8.50
CA SER A 163 1.65 -16.83 9.91
C SER A 163 2.63 -16.11 10.84
N MET A 164 3.91 -16.07 10.48
CA MET A 164 4.92 -15.31 11.21
C MET A 164 4.59 -13.81 11.24
N GLY A 165 4.20 -13.22 10.10
CA GLY A 165 3.82 -11.82 10.04
C GLY A 165 2.61 -11.50 10.93
N VAL A 166 1.57 -12.34 10.89
CA VAL A 166 0.38 -12.20 11.74
C VAL A 166 0.74 -12.30 13.22
N TYR A 167 1.58 -13.28 13.58
CA TYR A 167 2.05 -13.48 14.96
C TYR A 167 2.86 -12.28 15.48
N LEU A 168 3.84 -11.81 14.69
CA LEU A 168 4.68 -10.67 15.08
C LEU A 168 3.91 -9.34 15.12
N SER A 169 2.83 -9.23 14.36
CA SER A 169 1.95 -8.06 14.37
C SER A 169 0.85 -8.15 15.43
N GLU A 170 0.84 -9.21 16.23
CA GLU A 170 -0.15 -9.46 17.29
C GLU A 170 -1.61 -9.32 16.81
N ILE A 171 -1.88 -9.78 15.58
CA ILE A 171 -3.22 -9.72 14.98
C ILE A 171 -4.00 -10.99 15.36
N PRO A 172 -5.06 -10.92 16.16
CA PRO A 172 -5.90 -12.06 16.49
C PRO A 172 -6.58 -12.66 15.25
N GLU A 173 -6.84 -13.96 15.26
CA GLU A 173 -7.52 -14.64 14.15
C GLU A 173 -8.95 -14.11 13.96
N GLU A 174 -9.61 -13.74 15.04
CA GLU A 174 -10.94 -13.14 15.03
C GLU A 174 -10.99 -11.84 14.22
N VAL A 175 -9.94 -11.03 14.30
CA VAL A 175 -9.82 -9.79 13.50
C VAL A 175 -9.70 -10.11 12.02
N LEU A 176 -8.93 -11.14 11.65
CA LEU A 176 -8.82 -11.57 10.26
C LEU A 176 -10.13 -12.13 9.71
N GLN A 177 -10.88 -12.86 10.56
CA GLN A 177 -12.20 -13.37 10.20
C GLN A 177 -13.20 -12.21 10.06
N GLU A 178 -13.21 -11.27 10.99
CA GLU A 178 -14.06 -10.08 10.92
C GLU A 178 -13.82 -9.28 9.63
N GLU A 179 -12.56 -9.05 9.27
CA GLU A 179 -12.23 -8.37 8.01
C GLU A 179 -12.74 -9.12 6.79
N ARG A 180 -12.64 -10.45 6.80
CA ARG A 180 -13.19 -11.28 5.74
C ARG A 180 -14.73 -11.14 5.65
N ASP A 181 -15.41 -11.16 6.79
CA ASP A 181 -16.86 -10.98 6.84
C ASP A 181 -17.27 -9.59 6.36
N GLN A 182 -16.48 -8.56 6.67
CA GLN A 182 -16.66 -7.20 6.15
C GLN A 182 -16.50 -7.13 4.63
N VAL A 183 -15.57 -7.89 4.02
CA VAL A 183 -15.46 -8.00 2.56
C VAL A 183 -16.72 -8.60 1.98
N LEU A 184 -17.22 -9.69 2.54
CA LEU A 184 -18.42 -10.40 2.04
C LEU A 184 -19.69 -9.58 2.18
N ALA A 185 -19.80 -8.76 3.24
CA ALA A 185 -20.95 -7.91 3.53
C ALA A 185 -20.78 -6.46 3.00
N CYS A 186 -19.76 -6.20 2.17
CA CYS A 186 -19.45 -4.86 1.69
C CYS A 186 -20.60 -4.26 0.90
N SER A 187 -20.97 -3.03 1.23
CA SER A 187 -21.97 -2.23 0.52
C SER A 187 -21.34 -1.08 -0.25
N GLY A 188 -22.11 -0.43 -1.14
CA GLY A 188 -21.67 0.78 -1.83
C GLY A 188 -21.38 1.94 -0.86
N GLU A 189 -22.11 2.01 0.26
CA GLU A 189 -21.86 3.01 1.31
C GLU A 189 -20.51 2.78 1.99
N ASP A 190 -20.18 1.54 2.29
CA ASP A 190 -18.89 1.18 2.86
C ASP A 190 -17.73 1.57 1.92
N ILE A 191 -17.89 1.38 0.60
CA ILE A 191 -16.88 1.80 -0.39
C ILE A 191 -16.74 3.32 -0.41
N ARG A 192 -17.84 4.06 -0.38
CA ARG A 192 -17.80 5.53 -0.34
C ARG A 192 -17.10 6.06 0.91
N ALA A 193 -17.23 5.40 2.04
CA ALA A 193 -16.54 5.77 3.29
C ALA A 193 -15.00 5.72 3.18
N VAL A 194 -14.44 4.92 2.25
CA VAL A 194 -12.99 4.84 2.03
C VAL A 194 -12.45 6.05 1.26
N ALA A 195 -13.32 6.87 0.65
CA ALA A 195 -12.91 8.00 -0.17
C ALA A 195 -12.04 9.01 0.61
N ASP A 196 -12.37 9.27 1.87
CA ASP A 196 -11.63 10.21 2.71
C ASP A 196 -10.20 9.72 3.01
N MET A 197 -10.00 8.42 3.13
CA MET A 197 -8.66 7.85 3.22
C MET A 197 -7.88 8.03 1.91
N ALA A 198 -8.49 7.76 0.77
CA ALA A 198 -7.85 7.94 -0.54
C ALA A 198 -7.48 9.41 -0.77
N GLU A 199 -8.35 10.35 -0.39
CA GLU A 199 -8.09 11.79 -0.46
C GLU A 199 -6.94 12.20 0.45
N ALA A 200 -6.95 11.76 1.72
CA ALA A 200 -5.89 12.07 2.66
C ALA A 200 -4.52 11.62 2.15
N ILE A 201 -4.43 10.40 1.59
CA ILE A 201 -3.19 9.87 1.01
C ILE A 201 -2.75 10.70 -0.21
N ALA A 202 -3.67 10.99 -1.13
CA ALA A 202 -3.35 11.67 -2.38
C ALA A 202 -3.15 13.19 -2.25
N SER A 203 -3.69 13.83 -1.20
CA SER A 203 -3.64 15.29 -1.01
C SER A 203 -2.53 15.73 -0.06
N THR A 204 -2.21 14.90 0.94
CA THR A 204 -1.22 15.23 1.98
C THR A 204 0.05 14.39 1.88
N GLY A 205 0.06 13.44 0.96
CA GLY A 205 1.18 12.51 0.79
C GLY A 205 2.41 13.18 0.17
N SER A 206 3.55 12.58 0.43
CA SER A 206 4.80 12.96 -0.23
C SER A 206 4.87 12.33 -1.62
N ILE A 207 5.34 13.12 -2.59
CA ILE A 207 5.52 12.71 -3.98
C ILE A 207 6.98 12.31 -4.19
N CYS A 208 7.19 11.17 -4.85
CA CYS A 208 8.50 10.76 -5.33
C CYS A 208 8.37 10.32 -6.79
N VAL A 209 9.14 10.96 -7.67
CA VAL A 209 9.17 10.64 -9.10
C VAL A 209 10.60 10.34 -9.50
N ILE A 210 10.78 9.22 -10.21
CA ILE A 210 12.06 8.86 -10.82
C ILE A 210 11.81 8.73 -12.31
N GLY A 211 12.55 9.47 -13.16
CA GLY A 211 12.35 9.34 -14.60
C GLY A 211 12.94 10.44 -15.44
N ASN A 212 12.27 10.76 -16.54
CA ASN A 212 12.73 11.67 -17.57
C ASN A 212 13.04 13.06 -17.03
N GLU A 213 14.26 13.51 -17.28
CA GLU A 213 14.75 14.82 -16.83
C GLU A 213 13.88 15.97 -17.35
N ASN A 214 13.47 15.93 -18.62
CA ASN A 214 12.70 17.02 -19.22
C ASN A 214 11.31 17.13 -18.57
N HIS A 215 10.59 16.01 -18.40
CA HIS A 215 9.29 16.00 -17.77
C HIS A 215 9.33 16.47 -16.30
N ILE A 216 10.35 16.04 -15.54
CA ILE A 216 10.53 16.49 -14.17
C ILE A 216 10.85 17.98 -14.10
N ARG A 217 11.65 18.52 -15.04
CA ARG A 217 11.93 19.95 -15.11
C ARG A 217 10.74 20.79 -15.56
N GLU A 218 9.92 20.29 -16.47
CA GLU A 218 8.69 20.95 -16.91
C GLU A 218 7.69 21.11 -15.75
N GLU A 219 7.63 20.13 -14.87
CA GLU A 219 6.73 20.12 -13.69
C GLU A 219 7.49 20.35 -12.37
N LYS A 220 8.59 21.09 -12.40
CA LYS A 220 9.47 21.35 -11.23
C LYS A 220 8.75 21.89 -10.00
N ASP A 221 7.65 22.62 -10.19
CA ASP A 221 6.86 23.21 -9.10
C ASP A 221 6.14 22.17 -8.22
N LEU A 222 6.13 20.91 -8.66
CA LEU A 222 5.63 19.79 -7.86
C LEU A 222 6.63 19.33 -6.78
N PHE A 223 7.89 19.72 -6.88
CA PHE A 223 8.99 19.15 -6.11
C PHE A 223 9.68 20.18 -5.23
N ASP A 224 9.94 19.81 -4.00
CA ASP A 224 10.77 20.57 -3.05
C ASP A 224 12.26 20.37 -3.36
N LYS A 225 12.59 19.19 -3.95
CA LYS A 225 13.97 18.81 -4.22
C LYS A 225 14.10 18.08 -5.56
N LEU A 226 15.06 18.51 -6.35
CA LEU A 226 15.45 17.84 -7.59
C LEU A 226 16.84 17.21 -7.42
N LEU A 227 16.95 15.95 -7.80
CA LEU A 227 18.17 15.15 -7.77
C LEU A 227 18.50 14.65 -9.18
N THR A 228 19.77 14.44 -9.46
CA THR A 228 20.24 13.79 -10.69
C THR A 228 20.98 12.51 -10.31
N LEU A 229 20.64 11.39 -10.95
CA LEU A 229 21.34 10.11 -10.84
C LEU A 229 22.39 9.97 -11.93
#